data_a27f6a60e490c54c15af4e5df1a0586d
#
_entry.id   a27f6a60e490c54c15af4e5df1a0586d
#
_cell.length_a   1.000
_cell.length_b   1.000
_cell.length_c   1.000
_cell.angle_alpha   90.00
_cell.angle_beta   90.00
_cell.angle_gamma   90.00
#
_symmetry.space_group_name_H-M   'P 1'
#
loop_
_entity.id
_entity.type
_entity.pdbx_description
1 polymer ?
#
loop_
_entity_poly.entity_id
_entity_poly.type
_entity_poly.pdbx_seq_one_letter_code
_entity_poly.pdbx_strand_id
1 'polypeptide(L)'
;MEKAIWVLEKDRANLLDMQRKINAFGGIRATCISSEAMLQKAIDKYLNQGDSLSTPSLILVDDRMINETLDMLEIFKTNPKLAGVPLFFLVEPGEDVNKDEYYLQGAMAVLEKPISQKMLFRIQQAAGQYEMTKSYERIFQKQVSELAAAKEIQRLNVQLESRNKFLYRVFGRYFSDELLEVIMEKEEGQFIGGNRVPMAVLMADLRGFSSKSEAMTMSELMDLLNYFFGTMAEIITKYNGTIIELMGDGILAVFGALIKNDKYAEAAIASAISMENAMEEINEFCRQKNIPEVELGIGIHCGTAFVGNVGSERMMRYNVIGRVVNECSRIEGCSIGGQVFISEQTLQQLTCNATIKSTASVTAKGIKTPLQIYEMEGLDGTYECRLKKKQEEPLYPLSEEVIFEFFPIQNKVISERKIVGKVKEINIQYGVLEVVEEDLEDVIKMPEISVFMDGEIRTREEVVPKLSGVYGKIIKVEGNQILVRVTHLNKDFKSFVEGVKL
;
A
#
# COMPACT_ATOMS: atom_id res chain seq x y z
N MET A 1 27.63 -17.82 -48.54
CA MET A 1 27.98 -19.20 -48.11
C MET A 1 27.97 -20.06 -49.37
N GLU A 2 28.97 -20.94 -49.51
CA GLU A 2 28.97 -21.96 -50.54
C GLU A 2 27.85 -22.96 -50.29
N LYS A 3 27.05 -23.29 -51.31
CA LYS A 3 25.93 -24.22 -51.19
C LYS A 3 26.44 -25.65 -51.35
N ALA A 4 26.11 -26.53 -50.41
CA ALA A 4 26.51 -27.92 -50.45
C ALA A 4 25.64 -28.71 -51.46
N ILE A 5 26.25 -29.41 -52.38
CA ILE A 5 25.58 -30.31 -53.33
C ILE A 5 26.10 -31.73 -53.09
N TRP A 6 25.20 -32.65 -52.83
CA TRP A 6 25.61 -34.07 -52.76
C TRP A 6 25.54 -34.66 -54.17
N VAL A 7 26.63 -35.34 -54.55
CA VAL A 7 26.74 -36.02 -55.86
C VAL A 7 26.90 -37.51 -55.58
N LEU A 8 25.88 -38.27 -55.93
CA LEU A 8 25.82 -39.71 -55.83
C LEU A 8 26.14 -40.33 -57.19
N GLU A 9 27.33 -40.87 -57.33
CA GLU A 9 27.83 -41.46 -58.58
C GLU A 9 28.82 -42.58 -58.24
N LYS A 10 28.62 -43.77 -58.84
CA LYS A 10 29.41 -44.96 -58.58
C LYS A 10 30.77 -44.93 -59.28
N ASP A 11 30.77 -44.40 -60.53
CA ASP A 11 32.02 -44.26 -61.27
C ASP A 11 32.90 -43.16 -60.70
N ARG A 12 34.07 -43.55 -60.20
CA ARG A 12 35.00 -42.62 -59.55
C ARG A 12 35.55 -41.53 -60.50
N ALA A 13 35.68 -41.85 -61.79
CA ALA A 13 36.23 -40.91 -62.77
C ALA A 13 35.13 -39.82 -63.07
N ASN A 14 33.88 -40.23 -63.25
CA ASN A 14 32.73 -39.35 -63.43
C ASN A 14 32.52 -38.48 -62.20
N LEU A 15 32.59 -39.08 -61.03
CA LEU A 15 32.42 -38.38 -59.76
C LEU A 15 33.44 -37.26 -59.58
N LEU A 16 34.72 -37.51 -59.88
CA LEU A 16 35.78 -36.51 -59.77
C LEU A 16 35.68 -35.41 -60.84
N ASP A 17 35.24 -35.77 -62.05
CA ASP A 17 35.00 -34.77 -63.11
C ASP A 17 33.83 -33.84 -62.74
N MET A 18 32.74 -34.41 -62.26
CA MET A 18 31.59 -33.64 -61.73
C MET A 18 31.99 -32.74 -60.60
N GLN A 19 32.72 -33.23 -59.62
CA GLN A 19 33.22 -32.46 -58.48
C GLN A 19 34.04 -31.26 -58.93
N ARG A 20 35.00 -31.48 -59.85
CA ARG A 20 35.82 -30.38 -60.39
C ARG A 20 34.99 -29.32 -61.09
N LYS A 21 34.05 -29.75 -61.97
CA LYS A 21 33.16 -28.83 -62.68
C LYS A 21 32.23 -28.03 -61.75
N ILE A 22 31.64 -28.69 -60.79
CA ILE A 22 30.74 -28.04 -59.81
C ILE A 22 31.51 -27.04 -58.95
N ASN A 23 32.65 -27.45 -58.39
CA ASN A 23 33.45 -26.57 -57.54
C ASN A 23 34.09 -25.42 -58.33
N ALA A 24 34.44 -25.61 -59.60
CA ALA A 24 34.98 -24.56 -60.46
C ALA A 24 33.91 -23.54 -60.88
N PHE A 25 32.64 -23.91 -60.88
CA PHE A 25 31.52 -23.00 -61.25
C PHE A 25 31.29 -21.87 -60.27
N GLY A 26 31.77 -22.04 -59.02
CA GLY A 26 31.69 -21.04 -57.94
C GLY A 26 30.36 -21.00 -57.21
N GLY A 27 30.40 -20.67 -55.95
CA GLY A 27 29.25 -20.56 -55.06
C GLY A 27 28.54 -21.87 -54.67
N ILE A 28 29.05 -23.02 -55.16
CA ILE A 28 28.57 -24.37 -54.89
C ILE A 28 29.74 -25.30 -54.56
N ARG A 29 29.54 -26.22 -53.64
CA ARG A 29 30.54 -27.20 -53.24
C ARG A 29 29.99 -28.62 -53.35
N ALA A 30 30.64 -29.47 -54.08
CA ALA A 30 30.24 -30.86 -54.25
C ALA A 30 30.80 -31.76 -53.13
N THR A 31 29.93 -32.54 -52.51
CA THR A 31 30.25 -33.64 -51.64
C THR A 31 29.99 -34.94 -52.38
N CYS A 32 31.09 -35.70 -52.64
CA CYS A 32 31.05 -36.90 -53.41
C CYS A 32 30.66 -38.12 -52.58
N ILE A 33 29.70 -38.90 -53.07
CA ILE A 33 29.19 -40.11 -52.44
C ILE A 33 29.17 -41.21 -53.47
N SER A 34 30.04 -42.23 -53.32
CA SER A 34 30.19 -43.31 -54.30
C SER A 34 29.61 -44.65 -53.82
N SER A 35 29.07 -44.71 -52.62
CA SER A 35 28.46 -45.93 -52.11
C SER A 35 27.41 -45.61 -51.06
N GLU A 36 26.53 -46.55 -50.79
CA GLU A 36 25.51 -46.48 -49.75
C GLU A 36 26.11 -46.24 -48.35
N ALA A 37 27.21 -46.90 -48.03
CA ALA A 37 27.91 -46.71 -46.75
C ALA A 37 28.44 -45.27 -46.57
N MET A 38 28.87 -44.63 -47.67
CA MET A 38 29.26 -43.20 -47.66
C MET A 38 28.06 -42.29 -47.50
N LEU A 39 26.93 -42.62 -48.14
CA LEU A 39 25.67 -41.87 -47.97
C LEU A 39 25.22 -41.95 -46.52
N GLN A 40 25.19 -43.13 -45.91
CA GLN A 40 24.79 -43.31 -44.53
C GLN A 40 25.70 -42.51 -43.58
N LYS A 41 27.02 -42.52 -43.80
CA LYS A 41 27.96 -41.68 -43.05
C LYS A 41 27.70 -40.18 -43.21
N ALA A 42 27.35 -39.73 -44.41
CA ALA A 42 27.04 -38.36 -44.68
C ALA A 42 25.74 -37.94 -43.96
N ILE A 43 24.73 -38.82 -43.99
CA ILE A 43 23.45 -38.61 -43.27
C ILE A 43 23.70 -38.58 -41.78
N ASP A 44 24.45 -39.56 -41.19
CA ASP A 44 24.73 -39.62 -39.78
C ASP A 44 25.53 -38.41 -39.29
N LYS A 45 26.52 -37.97 -40.07
CA LYS A 45 27.29 -36.77 -39.79
C LYS A 45 26.41 -35.52 -39.80
N TYR A 46 25.49 -35.41 -40.78
CA TYR A 46 24.53 -34.29 -40.87
C TYR A 46 23.49 -34.31 -39.72
N LEU A 47 22.96 -35.49 -39.39
CA LEU A 47 21.97 -35.63 -38.32
C LEU A 47 22.53 -35.39 -36.91
N ASN A 48 23.73 -35.94 -36.64
CA ASN A 48 24.28 -36.01 -35.30
C ASN A 48 25.18 -34.83 -34.93
N GLN A 49 25.88 -34.19 -35.91
CA GLN A 49 26.82 -33.10 -35.62
C GLN A 49 26.24 -31.69 -35.83
N GLY A 50 25.03 -31.59 -36.43
CA GLY A 50 24.37 -30.29 -36.62
C GLY A 50 25.15 -29.30 -37.49
N ASP A 51 26.10 -29.80 -38.29
CA ASP A 51 26.98 -28.99 -39.14
C ASP A 51 26.19 -28.42 -40.33
N SER A 52 25.83 -27.15 -40.20
CA SER A 52 25.06 -26.41 -41.21
C SER A 52 25.77 -26.31 -42.57
N LEU A 53 27.10 -26.54 -42.58
CA LEU A 53 27.92 -26.54 -43.83
C LEU A 53 27.82 -27.87 -44.62
N SER A 54 27.26 -28.92 -44.05
CA SER A 54 27.10 -30.24 -44.65
C SER A 54 25.69 -30.53 -45.17
N THR A 55 24.75 -29.65 -44.91
CA THR A 55 23.34 -29.79 -45.42
C THR A 55 23.30 -29.68 -46.92
N PRO A 56 22.79 -30.67 -47.64
CA PRO A 56 22.67 -30.51 -49.09
C PRO A 56 21.58 -29.48 -49.46
N SER A 57 21.93 -28.55 -50.31
CA SER A 57 20.99 -27.63 -50.95
C SER A 57 20.40 -28.22 -52.23
N LEU A 58 21.01 -29.32 -52.73
CA LEU A 58 20.55 -30.09 -53.88
C LEU A 58 21.29 -31.46 -53.83
N ILE A 59 20.61 -32.49 -54.32
CA ILE A 59 21.15 -33.83 -54.49
C ILE A 59 21.14 -34.21 -55.96
N LEU A 60 22.29 -34.56 -56.49
CA LEU A 60 22.47 -35.15 -57.85
C LEU A 60 22.63 -36.65 -57.70
N VAL A 61 21.82 -37.45 -58.38
CA VAL A 61 21.85 -38.91 -58.27
C VAL A 61 22.02 -39.50 -59.65
N ASP A 62 23.06 -40.33 -59.84
CA ASP A 62 23.18 -41.16 -61.03
C ASP A 62 22.05 -42.21 -61.02
N ASP A 63 21.37 -42.39 -62.15
CA ASP A 63 20.26 -43.33 -62.31
C ASP A 63 20.67 -44.78 -62.03
N ARG A 64 21.93 -45.16 -62.33
CA ARG A 64 22.48 -46.48 -62.04
C ARG A 64 22.65 -46.77 -60.54
N MET A 65 22.69 -45.72 -59.71
CA MET A 65 22.68 -45.91 -58.27
C MET A 65 21.32 -46.24 -57.69
N ILE A 66 20.25 -45.90 -58.41
CA ILE A 66 18.85 -46.09 -57.95
C ILE A 66 18.42 -47.56 -58.11
N ASN A 67 18.81 -48.18 -59.23
CA ASN A 67 18.42 -49.55 -59.51
C ASN A 67 19.00 -50.59 -58.49
N GLU A 68 20.04 -50.19 -57.73
CA GLU A 68 20.62 -51.00 -56.66
C GLU A 68 20.13 -50.61 -55.26
N THR A 69 19.42 -49.47 -55.09
CA THR A 69 19.13 -48.91 -53.76
C THR A 69 17.80 -48.10 -53.77
N LEU A 70 16.66 -48.77 -54.02
CA LEU A 70 15.34 -48.19 -53.83
C LEU A 70 15.13 -47.58 -52.41
N ASP A 71 15.81 -48.12 -51.42
CA ASP A 71 15.77 -47.63 -50.02
C ASP A 71 16.36 -46.23 -49.86
N MET A 72 17.31 -45.80 -50.73
CA MET A 72 17.89 -44.44 -50.63
C MET A 72 16.94 -43.34 -50.95
N LEU A 73 16.04 -43.49 -51.92
CA LEU A 73 15.05 -42.52 -52.27
C LEU A 73 14.01 -42.35 -51.16
N GLU A 74 13.69 -43.43 -50.51
CA GLU A 74 12.78 -43.46 -49.38
C GLU A 74 13.39 -42.68 -48.16
N ILE A 75 14.69 -42.83 -47.92
CA ILE A 75 15.42 -42.04 -46.93
C ILE A 75 15.32 -40.52 -47.22
N PHE A 76 15.49 -40.10 -48.48
CA PHE A 76 15.40 -38.69 -48.83
C PHE A 76 13.97 -38.14 -48.66
N LYS A 77 12.93 -38.95 -48.84
CA LYS A 77 11.52 -38.57 -48.67
C LYS A 77 11.07 -38.58 -47.22
N THR A 78 11.53 -39.56 -46.46
CA THR A 78 11.05 -39.79 -45.06
C THR A 78 11.85 -39.04 -44.03
N ASN A 79 13.10 -38.68 -44.29
CA ASN A 79 13.89 -37.91 -43.35
C ASN A 79 13.47 -36.45 -43.30
N PRO A 80 12.99 -35.92 -42.16
CA PRO A 80 12.45 -34.55 -42.07
C PRO A 80 13.46 -33.44 -42.45
N LYS A 81 14.77 -33.73 -42.34
CA LYS A 81 15.82 -32.78 -42.68
C LYS A 81 16.19 -32.78 -44.15
N LEU A 82 15.99 -33.91 -44.84
CA LEU A 82 16.27 -34.08 -46.25
C LEU A 82 15.00 -33.92 -47.12
N ALA A 83 13.85 -34.12 -46.53
CA ALA A 83 12.60 -33.95 -47.24
C ALA A 83 12.49 -32.51 -47.81
N GLY A 84 12.21 -32.43 -49.09
CA GLY A 84 12.12 -31.15 -49.83
C GLY A 84 13.44 -30.63 -50.40
N VAL A 85 14.57 -31.30 -50.18
CA VAL A 85 15.83 -31.01 -50.89
C VAL A 85 15.65 -31.34 -52.36
N PRO A 86 15.95 -30.42 -53.32
CA PRO A 86 15.82 -30.67 -54.74
C PRO A 86 16.66 -31.89 -55.17
N LEU A 87 16.01 -32.85 -55.85
CA LEU A 87 16.61 -34.06 -56.31
C LEU A 87 16.72 -34.01 -57.85
N PHE A 88 17.93 -34.14 -58.39
CA PHE A 88 18.19 -34.15 -59.79
C PHE A 88 18.79 -35.51 -60.20
N PHE A 89 18.23 -36.12 -61.23
CA PHE A 89 18.77 -37.39 -61.74
C PHE A 89 19.73 -37.15 -62.93
N LEU A 90 20.78 -37.97 -62.98
CA LEU A 90 21.77 -37.96 -64.05
C LEU A 90 21.65 -39.26 -64.83
N VAL A 91 21.46 -39.12 -66.16
CA VAL A 91 21.28 -40.25 -67.09
C VAL A 91 22.37 -40.25 -68.15
N GLU A 92 22.68 -41.41 -68.74
CA GLU A 92 23.62 -41.50 -69.82
C GLU A 92 22.97 -40.97 -71.18
N PRO A 93 23.81 -40.39 -72.02
CA PRO A 93 23.30 -39.86 -73.30
C PRO A 93 22.89 -41.02 -74.24
N GLY A 94 21.72 -40.87 -74.87
CA GLY A 94 21.20 -41.83 -75.84
C GLY A 94 20.43 -43.02 -75.28
N GLU A 95 20.28 -43.15 -73.96
CA GLU A 95 19.32 -44.07 -73.36
C GLU A 95 17.88 -43.52 -73.53
N ASP A 96 16.98 -44.39 -74.04
CA ASP A 96 15.54 -44.05 -74.21
C ASP A 96 14.92 -44.15 -72.78
N VAL A 97 15.21 -43.16 -71.94
CA VAL A 97 14.81 -43.10 -70.57
C VAL A 97 13.45 -42.47 -70.44
N ASN A 98 12.50 -43.19 -69.84
CA ASN A 98 11.20 -42.65 -69.47
C ASN A 98 11.36 -41.58 -68.35
N LYS A 99 11.49 -40.30 -68.75
CA LYS A 99 11.68 -39.17 -67.77
C LYS A 99 10.52 -39.03 -66.83
N ASP A 100 9.33 -39.45 -67.16
CA ASP A 100 8.14 -39.37 -66.34
C ASP A 100 8.24 -40.25 -65.08
N GLU A 101 8.97 -41.40 -65.19
CA GLU A 101 9.20 -42.29 -64.06
C GLU A 101 10.09 -41.64 -62.98
N TYR A 102 11.09 -40.87 -63.35
CA TYR A 102 11.94 -40.13 -62.41
C TYR A 102 11.18 -38.98 -61.74
N TYR A 103 10.29 -38.30 -62.50
CA TYR A 103 9.44 -37.27 -61.88
C TYR A 103 8.44 -37.87 -60.88
N LEU A 104 7.87 -39.04 -61.14
CA LEU A 104 7.07 -39.79 -60.19
C LEU A 104 7.84 -40.21 -58.92
N GLN A 105 9.13 -40.46 -59.10
CA GLN A 105 10.03 -40.75 -57.96
C GLN A 105 10.45 -39.50 -57.18
N GLY A 106 10.06 -38.31 -57.60
CA GLY A 106 10.31 -37.04 -56.91
C GLY A 106 11.50 -36.26 -57.47
N ALA A 107 11.95 -36.57 -58.68
CA ALA A 107 12.96 -35.76 -59.35
C ALA A 107 12.40 -34.36 -59.70
N MET A 108 13.19 -33.34 -59.39
CA MET A 108 12.91 -31.97 -59.84
C MET A 108 13.41 -31.75 -61.28
N ALA A 109 14.44 -32.49 -61.71
CA ALA A 109 14.95 -32.47 -63.05
C ALA A 109 15.71 -33.76 -63.39
N VAL A 110 15.74 -34.10 -64.69
CA VAL A 110 16.58 -35.15 -65.27
C VAL A 110 17.59 -34.51 -66.21
N LEU A 111 18.90 -34.77 -66.00
CA LEU A 111 20.02 -34.19 -66.74
C LEU A 111 20.80 -35.29 -67.41
N GLU A 112 21.24 -35.04 -68.63
CA GLU A 112 22.07 -36.01 -69.43
C GLU A 112 23.57 -35.73 -69.21
N LYS A 113 24.35 -36.75 -69.05
CA LYS A 113 25.83 -36.66 -68.94
C LYS A 113 26.44 -36.35 -70.33
N PRO A 114 27.62 -35.69 -70.41
CA PRO A 114 28.36 -35.04 -69.29
C PRO A 114 27.71 -33.68 -68.88
N ILE A 115 27.89 -33.30 -67.60
CA ILE A 115 27.34 -32.05 -67.09
C ILE A 115 27.87 -30.84 -67.88
N SER A 116 26.97 -30.11 -68.54
CA SER A 116 27.26 -28.89 -69.27
C SER A 116 27.20 -27.63 -68.41
N GLN A 117 27.74 -26.50 -68.88
CA GLN A 117 27.62 -25.20 -68.18
C GLN A 117 26.15 -24.80 -67.96
N LYS A 118 25.28 -25.08 -68.92
CA LYS A 118 23.83 -24.79 -68.77
C LYS A 118 23.21 -25.61 -67.64
N MET A 119 23.63 -26.86 -67.45
CA MET A 119 23.17 -27.70 -66.32
C MET A 119 23.71 -27.21 -65.00
N LEU A 120 25.00 -26.81 -64.91
CA LEU A 120 25.57 -26.21 -63.73
C LEU A 120 24.81 -24.95 -63.26
N PHE A 121 24.40 -24.12 -64.21
CA PHE A 121 23.55 -22.96 -63.92
C PHE A 121 22.20 -23.36 -63.32
N ARG A 122 21.54 -24.38 -63.90
CA ARG A 122 20.26 -24.92 -63.36
C ARG A 122 20.42 -25.49 -61.95
N ILE A 123 21.49 -26.22 -61.69
CA ILE A 123 21.83 -26.79 -60.38
C ILE A 123 22.03 -25.66 -59.37
N GLN A 124 22.82 -24.65 -59.74
CA GLN A 124 23.05 -23.50 -58.86
C GLN A 124 21.77 -22.72 -58.56
N GLN A 125 20.91 -22.52 -59.54
CA GLN A 125 19.63 -21.84 -59.41
C GLN A 125 18.69 -22.60 -58.45
N ALA A 126 18.54 -23.93 -58.68
CA ALA A 126 17.68 -24.76 -57.83
C ALA A 126 18.18 -24.83 -56.38
N ALA A 127 19.47 -25.02 -56.17
CA ALA A 127 20.08 -24.98 -54.83
C ALA A 127 19.90 -23.60 -54.18
N GLY A 128 20.02 -22.52 -54.94
CA GLY A 128 19.79 -21.17 -54.46
C GLY A 128 18.36 -20.91 -54.03
N GLN A 129 17.40 -21.37 -54.81
CA GLN A 129 15.99 -21.23 -54.51
C GLN A 129 15.61 -22.02 -53.23
N TYR A 130 16.13 -23.22 -53.07
CA TYR A 130 15.92 -24.04 -51.91
C TYR A 130 16.44 -23.35 -50.61
N GLU A 131 17.69 -22.86 -50.61
CA GLU A 131 18.27 -22.14 -49.49
C GLU A 131 17.48 -20.88 -49.12
N MET A 132 17.03 -20.18 -50.16
CA MET A 132 16.20 -18.97 -49.93
C MET A 132 14.89 -19.33 -49.20
N THR A 133 14.20 -20.38 -49.69
CA THR A 133 12.95 -20.86 -49.09
C THR A 133 13.18 -21.28 -47.63
N LYS A 134 14.21 -22.07 -47.36
CA LYS A 134 14.61 -22.50 -45.98
C LYS A 134 14.93 -21.30 -45.08
N SER A 135 15.59 -20.30 -45.62
CA SER A 135 15.93 -19.09 -44.86
C SER A 135 14.65 -18.32 -44.46
N TYR A 136 13.69 -18.17 -45.40
CA TYR A 136 12.40 -17.54 -45.09
C TYR A 136 11.60 -18.31 -44.07
N GLU A 137 11.56 -19.65 -44.17
CA GLU A 137 10.88 -20.50 -43.18
C GLU A 137 11.47 -20.30 -41.78
N ARG A 138 12.80 -20.27 -41.64
CA ARG A 138 13.48 -20.02 -40.34
C ARG A 138 13.15 -18.65 -39.78
N ILE A 139 13.20 -17.61 -40.59
CA ILE A 139 12.85 -16.24 -40.18
C ILE A 139 11.39 -16.19 -39.75
N PHE A 140 10.50 -16.78 -40.51
CA PHE A 140 9.07 -16.81 -40.21
C PHE A 140 8.81 -17.51 -38.87
N GLN A 141 9.39 -18.70 -38.65
CA GLN A 141 9.24 -19.45 -37.36
C GLN A 141 9.78 -18.65 -36.20
N LYS A 142 10.92 -17.96 -36.37
CA LYS A 142 11.48 -17.10 -35.34
C LYS A 142 10.52 -15.93 -35.02
N GLN A 143 10.00 -15.25 -36.01
CA GLN A 143 9.05 -14.15 -35.83
C GLN A 143 7.77 -14.61 -35.11
N VAL A 144 7.23 -15.79 -35.47
CA VAL A 144 6.03 -16.36 -34.80
C VAL A 144 6.31 -16.63 -33.37
N SER A 145 7.50 -17.22 -33.02
CA SER A 145 7.85 -17.49 -31.63
C SER A 145 8.08 -16.21 -30.80
N GLU A 146 8.73 -15.20 -31.37
CA GLU A 146 8.91 -13.88 -30.73
C GLU A 146 7.58 -13.18 -30.50
N LEU A 147 6.65 -13.23 -31.47
CA LEU A 147 5.32 -12.64 -31.31
C LEU A 147 4.50 -13.37 -30.23
N ALA A 148 4.60 -14.69 -30.17
CA ALA A 148 3.92 -15.47 -29.11
C ALA A 148 4.48 -15.13 -27.72
N ALA A 149 5.80 -15.02 -27.58
CA ALA A 149 6.45 -14.62 -26.33
C ALA A 149 6.06 -13.18 -25.92
N ALA A 150 6.04 -12.25 -26.88
CA ALA A 150 5.62 -10.86 -26.61
C ALA A 150 4.16 -10.76 -26.15
N LYS A 151 3.25 -11.53 -26.74
CA LYS A 151 1.84 -11.59 -26.30
C LYS A 151 1.70 -12.15 -24.89
N GLU A 152 2.47 -13.19 -24.53
CA GLU A 152 2.42 -13.77 -23.19
C GLU A 152 2.99 -12.80 -22.15
N ILE A 153 4.10 -12.10 -22.43
CA ILE A 153 4.63 -11.04 -21.58
C ILE A 153 3.58 -9.93 -21.37
N GLN A 154 2.93 -9.48 -22.43
CA GLN A 154 1.89 -8.46 -22.32
C GLN A 154 0.73 -8.94 -21.44
N ARG A 155 0.29 -10.19 -21.59
CA ARG A 155 -0.77 -10.80 -20.76
C ARG A 155 -0.39 -10.84 -19.28
N LEU A 156 0.86 -11.27 -18.99
CA LEU A 156 1.38 -11.33 -17.61
C LEU A 156 1.49 -9.94 -16.99
N ASN A 157 1.92 -8.94 -17.74
CA ASN A 157 1.99 -7.56 -17.25
C ASN A 157 0.61 -7.01 -16.88
N VAL A 158 -0.41 -7.23 -17.72
CA VAL A 158 -1.79 -6.81 -17.41
C VAL A 158 -2.31 -7.52 -16.13
N GLN A 159 -2.02 -8.81 -15.97
CA GLN A 159 -2.39 -9.55 -14.77
C GLN A 159 -1.66 -9.02 -13.53
N LEU A 160 -0.37 -8.71 -13.64
CA LEU A 160 0.44 -8.15 -12.56
C LEU A 160 -0.08 -6.76 -12.13
N GLU A 161 -0.35 -5.88 -13.10
CA GLU A 161 -0.94 -4.57 -12.82
C GLU A 161 -2.31 -4.67 -12.13
N SER A 162 -3.15 -5.60 -12.59
CA SER A 162 -4.46 -5.84 -11.97
C SER A 162 -4.32 -6.33 -10.53
N ARG A 163 -3.38 -7.25 -10.28
CA ARG A 163 -3.08 -7.74 -8.92
C ARG A 163 -2.54 -6.64 -8.04
N ASN A 164 -1.61 -5.83 -8.54
CA ASN A 164 -1.07 -4.69 -7.80
C ASN A 164 -2.18 -3.70 -7.43
N LYS A 165 -3.02 -3.28 -8.39
CA LYS A 165 -4.17 -2.42 -8.12
C LYS A 165 -5.13 -3.00 -7.09
N PHE A 166 -5.35 -4.32 -7.13
CA PHE A 166 -6.16 -5.01 -6.11
C PHE A 166 -5.51 -4.94 -4.73
N LEU A 167 -4.21 -5.23 -4.61
CA LEU A 167 -3.47 -5.15 -3.35
C LEU A 167 -3.50 -3.72 -2.78
N TYR A 168 -3.20 -2.70 -3.58
CA TYR A 168 -3.30 -1.30 -3.15
C TYR A 168 -4.70 -0.94 -2.66
N ARG A 169 -5.76 -1.40 -3.33
CA ARG A 169 -7.14 -1.15 -2.89
C ARG A 169 -7.49 -1.84 -1.57
N VAL A 170 -6.99 -3.06 -1.36
CA VAL A 170 -7.24 -3.80 -0.12
C VAL A 170 -6.44 -3.20 1.03
N PHE A 171 -5.14 -3.01 0.85
CA PHE A 171 -4.28 -2.49 1.90
C PHE A 171 -4.48 -1.00 2.19
N GLY A 172 -4.87 -0.19 1.19
CA GLY A 172 -5.22 1.22 1.37
C GLY A 172 -6.45 1.46 2.25
N ARG A 173 -7.20 0.40 2.59
CA ARG A 173 -8.27 0.49 3.61
C ARG A 173 -7.75 0.31 5.04
N TYR A 174 -6.56 -0.25 5.20
CA TYR A 174 -5.97 -0.58 6.51
C TYR A 174 -4.76 0.28 6.82
N PHE A 175 -4.11 0.83 5.80
CA PHE A 175 -2.91 1.66 5.92
C PHE A 175 -3.09 2.93 5.10
N SER A 176 -2.49 4.03 5.55
CA SER A 176 -2.42 5.24 4.73
C SER A 176 -1.55 5.02 3.49
N ASP A 177 -1.79 5.81 2.44
CA ASP A 177 -1.05 5.67 1.18
C ASP A 177 0.47 5.84 1.38
N GLU A 178 0.87 6.77 2.25
CA GLU A 178 2.28 7.02 2.58
C GLU A 178 2.93 5.84 3.29
N LEU A 179 2.18 5.16 4.16
CA LEU A 179 2.67 3.97 4.84
C LEU A 179 2.80 2.79 3.87
N LEU A 180 1.87 2.66 2.93
CA LEU A 180 1.94 1.67 1.87
C LEU A 180 3.17 1.87 0.97
N GLU A 181 3.46 3.12 0.58
CA GLU A 181 4.67 3.43 -0.19
C GLU A 181 5.93 3.01 0.56
N VAL A 182 6.06 3.38 1.84
CA VAL A 182 7.20 3.00 2.70
C VAL A 182 7.34 1.48 2.83
N ILE A 183 6.24 0.75 2.89
CA ILE A 183 6.24 -0.73 2.97
C ILE A 183 6.64 -1.35 1.64
N MET A 184 6.12 -0.82 0.53
CA MET A 184 6.34 -1.38 -0.81
C MET A 184 7.71 -1.05 -1.42
N GLU A 185 8.35 0.05 -0.99
CA GLU A 185 9.70 0.44 -1.45
C GLU A 185 10.82 -0.35 -0.77
N LYS A 186 10.54 -1.05 0.33
CA LYS A 186 11.57 -1.82 1.03
C LYS A 186 11.76 -3.20 0.38
N GLU A 187 13.02 -3.53 0.09
CA GLU A 187 13.42 -4.87 -0.36
C GLU A 187 13.13 -5.94 0.70
N GLU A 188 12.84 -7.16 0.26
CA GLU A 188 12.67 -8.33 1.14
C GLU A 188 13.87 -8.46 2.10
N GLY A 189 13.59 -8.44 3.41
CA GLY A 189 14.59 -8.54 4.48
C GLY A 189 14.86 -7.26 5.28
N GLN A 190 14.40 -6.08 4.83
CA GLN A 190 14.54 -4.81 5.56
C GLN A 190 13.29 -4.43 6.38
N PHE A 191 12.41 -5.39 6.66
CA PHE A 191 11.13 -5.11 7.32
C PHE A 191 11.24 -4.81 8.81
N ILE A 192 12.29 -5.29 9.52
CA ILE A 192 12.47 -5.06 10.95
C ILE A 192 13.37 -3.86 11.17
N GLY A 193 12.87 -2.87 11.93
CA GLY A 193 13.64 -1.69 12.30
C GLY A 193 12.94 -0.39 11.94
N GLY A 194 13.58 0.71 12.28
CA GLY A 194 13.08 2.05 12.04
C GLY A 194 14.11 3.09 12.45
N ASN A 195 13.72 4.36 12.41
CA ASN A 195 14.58 5.49 12.67
C ASN A 195 14.07 6.31 13.85
N ARG A 196 14.99 7.01 14.50
CA ARG A 196 14.62 8.08 15.43
C ARG A 196 14.46 9.37 14.64
N VAL A 197 13.26 9.93 14.66
CA VAL A 197 12.93 11.18 13.96
C VAL A 197 12.23 12.16 14.89
N PRO A 198 12.49 13.46 14.76
CA PRO A 198 11.69 14.49 15.39
C PRO A 198 10.31 14.54 14.72
N MET A 199 9.26 14.66 15.52
CA MET A 199 7.87 14.66 15.05
C MET A 199 6.94 15.34 16.04
N ALA A 200 5.74 15.72 15.58
CA ALA A 200 4.63 15.98 16.45
C ALA A 200 3.73 14.73 16.52
N VAL A 201 3.39 14.34 17.72
CA VAL A 201 2.40 13.30 18.01
C VAL A 201 1.10 14.00 18.37
N LEU A 202 0.01 13.61 17.72
CA LEU A 202 -1.35 14.04 17.99
C LEU A 202 -2.15 12.85 18.50
N MET A 203 -2.79 13.01 19.64
CA MET A 203 -3.81 12.08 20.14
C MET A 203 -5.13 12.79 20.30
N ALA A 204 -6.20 12.16 19.84
CA ALA A 204 -7.56 12.65 19.93
C ALA A 204 -8.50 11.54 20.38
N ASP A 205 -9.48 11.84 21.19
CA ASP A 205 -10.40 10.85 21.78
C ASP A 205 -11.77 11.46 22.04
N LEU A 206 -12.84 10.67 21.84
CA LEU A 206 -14.21 11.11 22.07
C LEU A 206 -14.54 11.12 23.57
N ARG A 207 -14.99 12.23 24.08
CA ARG A 207 -15.27 12.40 25.52
C ARG A 207 -16.55 11.71 25.95
N GLY A 208 -16.43 10.88 27.01
CA GLY A 208 -17.55 10.13 27.55
C GLY A 208 -18.15 9.09 26.62
N PHE A 209 -17.40 8.66 25.60
CA PHE A 209 -17.89 7.76 24.56
C PHE A 209 -18.31 6.40 25.11
N SER A 210 -17.57 5.81 26.05
CA SER A 210 -17.93 4.50 26.64
C SER A 210 -19.36 4.48 27.20
N SER A 211 -19.76 5.51 27.93
CA SER A 211 -21.11 5.61 28.48
C SER A 211 -22.18 5.89 27.39
N LYS A 212 -21.82 6.68 26.39
CA LYS A 212 -22.75 6.99 25.27
C LYS A 212 -22.95 5.78 24.36
N SER A 213 -21.91 4.98 24.13
CA SER A 213 -21.94 3.78 23.30
C SER A 213 -22.84 2.68 23.87
N GLU A 214 -22.98 2.59 25.21
CA GLU A 214 -23.90 1.64 25.85
C GLU A 214 -25.37 1.95 25.54
N ALA A 215 -25.70 3.21 25.22
CA ALA A 215 -27.07 3.63 24.86
C ALA A 215 -27.37 3.49 23.36
N MET A 216 -26.39 3.15 22.53
CA MET A 216 -26.50 3.05 21.07
C MET A 216 -26.71 1.59 20.63
N THR A 217 -27.40 1.41 19.53
CA THR A 217 -27.36 0.13 18.80
C THR A 217 -26.02 -0.05 18.09
N MET A 218 -25.66 -1.29 17.77
CA MET A 218 -24.40 -1.56 17.04
C MET A 218 -24.34 -0.84 15.68
N SER A 219 -25.46 -0.68 15.00
CA SER A 219 -25.53 0.02 13.72
C SER A 219 -25.26 1.53 13.89
N GLU A 220 -25.88 2.16 14.87
CA GLU A 220 -25.67 3.59 15.18
C GLU A 220 -24.21 3.85 15.59
N LEU A 221 -23.65 2.95 16.41
CA LEU A 221 -22.25 3.03 16.83
C LEU A 221 -21.30 2.97 15.62
N MET A 222 -21.52 2.02 14.71
CA MET A 222 -20.68 1.86 13.51
C MET A 222 -20.86 3.03 12.53
N ASP A 223 -22.09 3.53 12.36
CA ASP A 223 -22.38 4.71 11.53
C ASP A 223 -21.61 5.94 12.04
N LEU A 224 -21.66 6.20 13.36
CA LEU A 224 -20.95 7.29 14.00
C LEU A 224 -19.42 7.16 13.84
N LEU A 225 -18.86 6.00 14.21
CA LEU A 225 -17.41 5.80 14.15
C LEU A 225 -16.88 5.89 12.72
N ASN A 226 -17.58 5.33 11.75
CA ASN A 226 -17.16 5.41 10.34
C ASN A 226 -17.20 6.85 9.82
N TYR A 227 -18.23 7.62 10.16
CA TYR A 227 -18.33 9.02 9.76
C TYR A 227 -17.25 9.87 10.44
N PHE A 228 -17.06 9.68 11.75
CA PHE A 228 -16.05 10.35 12.54
C PHE A 228 -14.64 10.06 12.01
N PHE A 229 -14.24 8.80 11.90
CA PHE A 229 -12.91 8.44 11.41
C PHE A 229 -12.67 8.87 9.96
N GLY A 230 -13.68 8.80 9.10
CA GLY A 230 -13.59 9.29 7.72
C GLY A 230 -13.27 10.78 7.67
N THR A 231 -14.04 11.60 8.38
CA THR A 231 -13.83 13.05 8.47
C THR A 231 -12.46 13.39 9.08
N MET A 232 -12.07 12.71 10.17
CA MET A 232 -10.78 12.97 10.83
C MET A 232 -9.60 12.56 9.96
N ALA A 233 -9.70 11.45 9.25
CA ALA A 233 -8.65 10.99 8.34
C ALA A 233 -8.42 11.98 7.19
N GLU A 234 -9.48 12.50 6.58
CA GLU A 234 -9.37 13.52 5.53
C GLU A 234 -8.65 14.78 6.03
N ILE A 235 -9.00 15.24 7.25
CA ILE A 235 -8.37 16.41 7.85
C ILE A 235 -6.89 16.15 8.15
N ILE A 236 -6.55 15.05 8.81
CA ILE A 236 -5.17 14.70 9.16
C ILE A 236 -4.30 14.61 7.90
N THR A 237 -4.78 13.92 6.86
CA THR A 237 -4.07 13.79 5.58
C THR A 237 -3.89 15.14 4.88
N LYS A 238 -4.90 16.01 4.91
CA LYS A 238 -4.81 17.38 4.34
C LYS A 238 -3.64 18.19 4.91
N TYR A 239 -3.30 17.97 6.17
CA TYR A 239 -2.16 18.63 6.84
C TYR A 239 -0.87 17.79 6.82
N ASN A 240 -0.77 16.78 5.95
CA ASN A 240 0.39 15.87 5.84
C ASN A 240 0.67 15.09 7.14
N GLY A 241 -0.37 14.77 7.89
CA GLY A 241 -0.32 13.87 9.03
C GLY A 241 -0.56 12.43 8.58
N THR A 242 -0.01 11.48 9.32
CA THR A 242 -0.22 10.05 9.10
C THR A 242 -0.86 9.42 10.30
N ILE A 243 -1.99 8.73 10.11
CA ILE A 243 -2.65 7.96 11.16
C ILE A 243 -1.84 6.68 11.37
N ILE A 244 -1.40 6.46 12.61
CA ILE A 244 -0.65 5.28 13.02
C ILE A 244 -1.57 4.19 13.56
N GLU A 245 -2.56 4.57 14.36
CA GLU A 245 -3.46 3.61 15.00
C GLU A 245 -4.81 4.27 15.35
N LEU A 246 -5.89 3.49 15.20
CA LEU A 246 -7.21 3.81 15.73
C LEU A 246 -7.42 3.00 17.01
N MET A 247 -7.62 3.66 18.13
CA MET A 247 -7.66 3.06 19.48
C MET A 247 -9.08 3.16 20.04
N GLY A 248 -9.97 2.24 19.65
CA GLY A 248 -11.39 2.32 20.02
C GLY A 248 -12.06 3.52 19.35
N ASP A 249 -12.32 4.58 20.11
CA ASP A 249 -12.84 5.87 19.66
C ASP A 249 -11.74 6.95 19.53
N GLY A 250 -10.48 6.58 19.78
CA GLY A 250 -9.33 7.46 19.71
C GLY A 250 -8.50 7.32 18.44
N ILE A 251 -7.71 8.35 18.16
CA ILE A 251 -6.80 8.44 17.01
C ILE A 251 -5.40 8.77 17.50
N LEU A 252 -4.42 8.02 17.04
CA LEU A 252 -3.00 8.36 17.13
C LEU A 252 -2.49 8.74 15.74
N ALA A 253 -2.07 9.98 15.58
CA ALA A 253 -1.47 10.49 14.34
C ALA A 253 -0.12 11.15 14.60
N VAL A 254 0.73 11.17 13.57
CA VAL A 254 2.05 11.81 13.62
C VAL A 254 2.26 12.73 12.42
N PHE A 255 3.06 13.79 12.64
CA PHE A 255 3.41 14.78 11.63
C PHE A 255 4.94 14.91 11.56
N GLY A 256 5.49 14.96 10.35
CA GLY A 256 6.93 15.08 10.10
C GLY A 256 7.72 13.77 10.16
N ALA A 257 7.08 12.65 10.47
CA ALA A 257 7.75 11.34 10.59
C ALA A 257 7.90 10.60 9.26
N LEU A 258 6.81 10.41 8.52
CA LEU A 258 6.79 9.76 7.21
C LEU A 258 6.85 10.79 6.09
N ILE A 259 5.98 11.78 6.15
CA ILE A 259 6.00 12.92 5.24
C ILE A 259 6.89 14.00 5.86
N LYS A 260 8.03 14.30 5.22
CA LYS A 260 8.92 15.37 5.70
C LYS A 260 8.20 16.71 5.64
N ASN A 261 8.13 17.38 6.78
CA ASN A 261 7.54 18.70 6.92
C ASN A 261 8.28 19.43 8.03
N ASP A 262 9.02 20.49 7.70
CA ASP A 262 9.76 21.27 8.69
C ASP A 262 8.85 22.02 9.67
N LYS A 263 7.57 22.22 9.28
CA LYS A 263 6.52 22.86 10.09
C LYS A 263 5.55 21.83 10.68
N TYR A 264 6.05 20.67 11.06
CA TYR A 264 5.21 19.57 11.56
C TYR A 264 4.39 19.92 12.82
N ALA A 265 4.92 20.78 13.70
CA ALA A 265 4.21 21.24 14.89
C ALA A 265 3.00 22.13 14.52
N GLU A 266 3.21 23.08 13.59
CA GLU A 266 2.16 23.96 13.07
C GLU A 266 1.07 23.16 12.35
N ALA A 267 1.48 22.20 11.51
CA ALA A 267 0.58 21.31 10.78
C ALA A 267 -0.29 20.47 11.73
N ALA A 268 0.30 19.92 12.79
CA ALA A 268 -0.42 19.16 13.82
C ALA A 268 -1.47 20.03 14.55
N ILE A 269 -1.12 21.26 14.93
CA ILE A 269 -2.05 22.19 15.60
C ILE A 269 -3.18 22.58 14.65
N ALA A 270 -2.86 22.92 13.40
CA ALA A 270 -3.89 23.28 12.41
C ALA A 270 -4.83 22.12 12.09
N SER A 271 -4.30 20.90 12.05
CA SER A 271 -5.09 19.68 11.94
C SER A 271 -6.04 19.55 13.14
N ALA A 272 -5.53 19.67 14.36
CA ALA A 272 -6.32 19.57 15.58
C ALA A 272 -7.46 20.60 15.66
N ILE A 273 -7.16 21.87 15.34
CA ILE A 273 -8.16 22.95 15.29
C ILE A 273 -9.22 22.65 14.22
N SER A 274 -8.79 22.13 13.06
CA SER A 274 -9.73 21.75 11.99
C SER A 274 -10.60 20.55 12.39
N MET A 275 -10.04 19.57 13.10
CA MET A 275 -10.78 18.43 13.65
C MET A 275 -11.85 18.89 14.63
N GLU A 276 -11.51 19.79 15.57
CA GLU A 276 -12.50 20.37 16.50
C GLU A 276 -13.58 21.18 15.78
N ASN A 277 -13.23 21.93 14.76
CA ASN A 277 -14.18 22.69 13.98
C ASN A 277 -15.13 21.81 13.15
N ALA A 278 -14.71 20.60 12.80
CA ALA A 278 -15.53 19.62 12.09
C ALA A 278 -16.52 18.88 13.01
N MET A 279 -16.34 18.94 14.33
CA MET A 279 -17.25 18.29 15.28
C MET A 279 -18.69 18.79 15.18
N GLU A 280 -18.92 20.04 14.72
CA GLU A 280 -20.27 20.54 14.48
C GLU A 280 -20.98 19.76 13.37
N GLU A 281 -20.27 19.47 12.28
CA GLU A 281 -20.82 18.67 11.17
C GLU A 281 -21.10 17.22 11.62
N ILE A 282 -20.19 16.65 12.43
CA ILE A 282 -20.36 15.31 13.00
C ILE A 282 -21.59 15.28 13.93
N ASN A 283 -21.78 16.29 14.77
CA ASN A 283 -22.92 16.36 15.66
C ASN A 283 -24.23 16.63 14.90
N GLU A 284 -24.19 17.36 13.77
CA GLU A 284 -25.35 17.48 12.89
C GLU A 284 -25.75 16.11 12.29
N PHE A 285 -24.76 15.30 11.86
CA PHE A 285 -25.01 13.92 11.46
C PHE A 285 -25.62 13.09 12.61
N CYS A 286 -25.11 13.23 13.83
CA CYS A 286 -25.67 12.57 15.02
C CYS A 286 -27.13 12.95 15.25
N ARG A 287 -27.48 14.26 15.18
CA ARG A 287 -28.88 14.77 15.32
C ARG A 287 -29.80 14.16 14.27
N GLN A 288 -29.37 14.12 13.01
CA GLN A 288 -30.16 13.54 11.91
C GLN A 288 -30.42 12.04 12.08
N LYS A 289 -29.51 11.32 12.74
CA LYS A 289 -29.61 9.88 12.99
C LYS A 289 -30.20 9.54 14.38
N ASN A 290 -30.54 10.55 15.20
CA ASN A 290 -30.93 10.40 16.61
C ASN A 290 -29.85 9.68 17.46
N ILE A 291 -28.57 9.87 17.10
CA ILE A 291 -27.41 9.41 17.85
C ILE A 291 -27.01 10.48 18.85
N PRO A 292 -26.58 10.15 20.08
CA PRO A 292 -26.06 11.12 21.03
C PRO A 292 -24.89 11.94 20.47
N GLU A 293 -24.91 13.25 20.69
CA GLU A 293 -23.81 14.14 20.30
C GLU A 293 -22.51 13.75 21.05
N VAL A 294 -21.38 13.94 20.35
CA VAL A 294 -20.05 13.59 20.86
C VAL A 294 -19.15 14.82 20.92
N GLU A 295 -18.18 14.79 21.79
CA GLU A 295 -17.18 15.84 21.95
C GLU A 295 -15.79 15.24 21.77
N LEU A 296 -14.87 16.02 21.22
CA LEU A 296 -13.50 15.61 20.98
C LEU A 296 -12.55 16.33 21.94
N GLY A 297 -11.57 15.62 22.47
CA GLY A 297 -10.45 16.19 23.20
C GLY A 297 -9.14 15.85 22.51
N ILE A 298 -8.24 16.83 22.35
CA ILE A 298 -7.02 16.66 21.59
C ILE A 298 -5.81 17.09 22.39
N GLY A 299 -4.75 16.26 22.34
CA GLY A 299 -3.42 16.57 22.88
C GLY A 299 -2.33 16.46 21.81
N ILE A 300 -1.38 17.39 21.82
CA ILE A 300 -0.24 17.40 20.90
C ILE A 300 1.07 17.56 21.70
N HIS A 301 2.04 16.73 21.35
CA HIS A 301 3.38 16.81 21.93
C HIS A 301 4.45 16.58 20.88
N CYS A 302 5.46 17.47 20.86
CA CYS A 302 6.61 17.37 19.95
C CYS A 302 7.82 16.75 20.64
N GLY A 303 8.49 15.86 19.96
CA GLY A 303 9.72 15.24 20.44
C GLY A 303 10.28 14.22 19.46
N THR A 304 11.34 13.54 19.87
CA THR A 304 11.95 12.47 19.09
C THR A 304 11.41 11.11 19.50
N ALA A 305 10.89 10.37 18.53
CA ALA A 305 10.44 8.99 18.73
C ALA A 305 11.11 8.04 17.74
N PHE A 306 11.05 6.76 18.04
CA PHE A 306 11.33 5.69 17.10
C PHE A 306 10.07 5.46 16.25
N VAL A 307 10.23 5.44 14.94
CA VAL A 307 9.16 5.12 14.00
C VAL A 307 9.62 4.01 13.07
N GLY A 308 8.84 2.96 12.93
CA GLY A 308 9.19 1.82 12.10
C GLY A 308 8.43 0.55 12.43
N ASN A 309 8.87 -0.54 11.82
CA ASN A 309 8.27 -1.85 12.00
C ASN A 309 8.74 -2.50 13.30
N VAL A 310 7.80 -2.87 14.13
CA VAL A 310 8.02 -3.52 15.42
C VAL A 310 7.24 -4.82 15.47
N GLY A 311 7.90 -5.88 15.87
CA GLY A 311 7.28 -7.20 15.97
C GLY A 311 8.24 -8.33 15.62
N SER A 312 7.69 -9.40 15.08
CA SER A 312 8.42 -10.58 14.61
C SER A 312 8.13 -10.81 13.13
N GLU A 313 8.88 -11.72 12.49
CA GLU A 313 8.64 -12.11 11.08
C GLU A 313 7.19 -12.56 10.80
N ARG A 314 6.49 -13.08 11.81
CA ARG A 314 5.10 -13.54 11.67
C ARG A 314 4.05 -12.47 11.93
N MET A 315 4.42 -11.41 12.67
CA MET A 315 3.50 -10.34 13.05
C MET A 315 4.28 -9.04 13.23
N MET A 316 4.15 -8.14 12.28
CA MET A 316 4.74 -6.80 12.33
C MET A 316 3.65 -5.74 12.34
N ARG A 317 3.93 -4.65 13.07
CA ARG A 317 3.14 -3.43 13.03
C ARG A 317 4.08 -2.24 12.83
N TYR A 318 3.70 -1.36 11.93
CA TYR A 318 4.33 -0.06 11.86
C TYR A 318 3.84 0.77 13.04
N ASN A 319 4.76 1.26 13.85
CA ASN A 319 4.40 1.91 15.10
C ASN A 319 5.37 3.04 15.45
N VAL A 320 4.91 3.90 16.35
CA VAL A 320 5.70 4.99 16.94
C VAL A 320 5.91 4.72 18.41
N ILE A 321 7.18 4.60 18.82
CA ILE A 321 7.53 4.24 20.17
C ILE A 321 8.44 5.30 20.77
N GLY A 322 8.08 5.82 21.93
CA GLY A 322 8.89 6.77 22.66
C GLY A 322 8.16 7.44 23.80
N ARG A 323 8.93 8.15 24.62
CA ARG A 323 8.39 8.93 25.72
C ARG A 323 7.39 9.98 25.24
N VAL A 324 7.62 10.55 24.05
CA VAL A 324 6.75 11.55 23.43
C VAL A 324 5.31 11.06 23.25
N VAL A 325 5.11 9.78 22.90
CA VAL A 325 3.78 9.18 22.74
C VAL A 325 3.05 9.12 24.08
N ASN A 326 3.75 8.67 25.14
CA ASN A 326 3.19 8.59 26.48
C ASN A 326 2.87 9.98 27.07
N GLU A 327 3.71 10.98 26.81
CA GLU A 327 3.47 12.35 27.24
C GLU A 327 2.29 12.96 26.49
N CYS A 328 2.19 12.72 25.18
CA CYS A 328 1.05 13.14 24.36
C CYS A 328 -0.29 12.57 24.89
N SER A 329 -0.34 11.27 25.20
CA SER A 329 -1.53 10.63 25.78
C SER A 329 -1.96 11.26 27.11
N ARG A 330 -1.01 11.74 27.92
CA ARG A 330 -1.34 12.43 29.17
C ARG A 330 -1.89 13.82 28.96
N ILE A 331 -1.33 14.56 27.98
CA ILE A 331 -1.81 15.88 27.59
C ILE A 331 -3.22 15.77 27.03
N GLU A 332 -3.47 14.79 26.17
CA GLU A 332 -4.79 14.47 25.62
C GLU A 332 -5.78 14.16 26.76
N GLY A 333 -5.42 13.29 27.71
CA GLY A 333 -6.26 12.96 28.87
C GLY A 333 -6.61 14.15 29.77
N CYS A 334 -5.87 15.26 29.70
CA CYS A 334 -6.21 16.49 30.41
C CYS A 334 -7.31 17.30 29.73
N SER A 335 -7.51 17.14 28.41
CA SER A 335 -8.49 17.90 27.66
C SER A 335 -9.94 17.48 28.00
N ILE A 336 -10.84 18.41 27.87
CA ILE A 336 -12.27 18.19 27.81
C ILE A 336 -12.74 18.42 26.38
N GLY A 337 -13.99 18.12 26.09
CA GLY A 337 -14.55 18.36 24.75
C GLY A 337 -14.39 19.80 24.29
N GLY A 338 -13.92 20.00 23.07
CA GLY A 338 -13.67 21.31 22.50
C GLY A 338 -12.30 21.90 22.78
N GLN A 339 -11.40 21.18 23.46
CA GLN A 339 -10.07 21.68 23.81
C GLN A 339 -8.97 21.02 23.00
N VAL A 340 -8.02 21.82 22.58
CA VAL A 340 -6.76 21.40 21.98
C VAL A 340 -5.61 21.81 22.88
N PHE A 341 -4.96 20.88 23.53
CA PHE A 341 -3.79 21.14 24.37
C PHE A 341 -2.50 20.82 23.66
N ILE A 342 -1.52 21.68 23.83
CA ILE A 342 -0.13 21.45 23.39
C ILE A 342 0.82 21.54 24.56
N SER A 343 1.96 20.86 24.47
CA SER A 343 3.04 21.00 25.43
C SER A 343 3.90 22.25 25.20
N GLU A 344 4.70 22.61 26.19
CA GLU A 344 5.73 23.65 26.06
C GLU A 344 6.72 23.33 24.95
N GLN A 345 7.13 22.06 24.81
CA GLN A 345 8.03 21.62 23.73
C GLN A 345 7.41 21.82 22.36
N THR A 346 6.09 21.63 22.23
CA THR A 346 5.38 21.91 20.97
C THR A 346 5.33 23.41 20.68
N LEU A 347 5.06 24.22 21.69
CA LEU A 347 5.03 25.68 21.58
C LEU A 347 6.42 26.24 21.12
N GLN A 348 7.51 25.69 21.64
CA GLN A 348 8.87 26.06 21.27
C GLN A 348 9.27 25.69 19.85
N GLN A 349 8.58 24.77 19.19
CA GLN A 349 8.81 24.38 17.79
C GLN A 349 8.09 25.29 16.79
N LEU A 350 7.21 26.18 17.23
CA LEU A 350 6.46 27.06 16.35
C LEU A 350 7.34 28.16 15.80
N THR A 351 7.19 28.47 14.52
CA THR A 351 7.83 29.60 13.83
C THR A 351 6.90 30.78 13.62
N CYS A 352 5.64 30.66 14.06
CA CYS A 352 4.58 31.65 13.94
C CYS A 352 3.93 31.94 15.30
N ASN A 353 3.07 32.97 15.36
CA ASN A 353 2.35 33.30 16.57
C ASN A 353 1.21 32.32 16.81
N ALA A 354 1.02 31.95 18.08
CA ALA A 354 -0.05 31.11 18.57
C ALA A 354 -0.96 31.94 19.48
N THR A 355 -2.28 31.79 19.33
CA THR A 355 -3.26 32.34 20.27
C THR A 355 -3.56 31.28 21.30
N ILE A 356 -3.20 31.57 22.54
CA ILE A 356 -3.36 30.69 23.70
C ILE A 356 -4.52 31.23 24.53
N LYS A 357 -5.48 30.37 24.85
CA LYS A 357 -6.65 30.69 25.67
C LYS A 357 -6.34 30.55 27.17
N SER A 358 -5.66 29.48 27.54
CA SER A 358 -5.30 29.19 28.94
C SER A 358 -4.02 28.39 29.04
N THR A 359 -3.40 28.38 30.21
CA THR A 359 -2.21 27.59 30.56
C THR A 359 -2.46 26.79 31.81
N ALA A 360 -1.90 25.58 31.85
CA ALA A 360 -2.02 24.72 33.04
C ALA A 360 -0.75 23.89 33.25
N SER A 361 -0.56 23.45 34.49
CA SER A 361 0.54 22.58 34.86
C SER A 361 0.01 21.20 35.24
N VAL A 362 0.50 20.15 34.60
CA VAL A 362 0.04 18.78 34.84
C VAL A 362 1.11 17.93 35.48
N THR A 363 0.80 17.41 36.65
CA THR A 363 1.57 16.36 37.29
C THR A 363 1.01 14.99 36.94
N ALA A 364 1.82 14.16 36.29
CA ALA A 364 1.35 12.83 35.88
C ALA A 364 2.27 11.72 36.43
N LYS A 365 1.67 10.57 36.76
CA LYS A 365 2.40 9.38 37.27
C LYS A 365 3.53 8.98 36.32
N GLY A 366 4.78 8.95 36.83
CA GLY A 366 5.98 8.58 36.04
C GLY A 366 6.64 9.75 35.31
N ILE A 367 6.17 10.99 35.46
CA ILE A 367 6.84 12.20 34.99
C ILE A 367 7.39 12.92 36.24
N LYS A 368 8.71 13.14 36.25
CA LYS A 368 9.39 13.74 37.41
C LYS A 368 9.17 15.24 37.57
N THR A 369 8.90 15.92 36.45
CA THR A 369 8.67 17.38 36.41
C THR A 369 7.28 17.66 35.84
N PRO A 370 6.50 18.58 36.41
CA PRO A 370 5.22 18.96 35.88
C PRO A 370 5.33 19.39 34.41
N LEU A 371 4.37 18.94 33.60
CA LEU A 371 4.29 19.34 32.20
C LEU A 371 3.48 20.63 32.11
N GLN A 372 4.06 21.67 31.52
CA GLN A 372 3.30 22.86 31.14
C GLN A 372 2.53 22.59 29.85
N ILE A 373 1.24 22.85 29.88
CA ILE A 373 0.35 22.69 28.72
C ILE A 373 -0.38 24.00 28.41
N TYR A 374 -0.71 24.19 27.16
CA TYR A 374 -1.32 25.40 26.63
C TYR A 374 -2.56 25.05 25.83
N GLU A 375 -3.71 25.66 26.18
CA GLU A 375 -4.94 25.53 25.40
C GLU A 375 -4.88 26.44 24.19
N MET A 376 -4.98 25.84 23.01
CA MET A 376 -4.90 26.56 21.74
C MET A 376 -6.27 27.14 21.35
N GLU A 377 -6.30 28.40 20.94
CA GLU A 377 -7.45 29.03 20.29
C GLU A 377 -7.21 29.25 18.80
N GLY A 378 -5.94 29.43 18.39
CA GLY A 378 -5.61 29.63 17.00
C GLY A 378 -4.11 29.70 16.72
N LEU A 379 -3.81 29.70 15.43
CA LEU A 379 -2.46 29.77 14.87
C LEU A 379 -2.43 30.77 13.72
N ASP A 380 -1.36 31.56 13.60
CA ASP A 380 -1.08 32.44 12.48
C ASP A 380 -0.16 31.77 11.43
N GLY A 381 0.14 32.46 10.35
CA GLY A 381 1.16 32.06 9.39
C GLY A 381 0.68 31.10 8.30
N THR A 382 1.50 30.10 7.95
CA THR A 382 1.24 29.19 6.80
C THR A 382 -0.04 28.39 6.98
N TYR A 383 -0.33 28.01 8.21
CA TYR A 383 -1.50 27.21 8.59
C TYR A 383 -2.49 28.04 9.42
N GLU A 384 -2.75 29.30 8.99
CA GLU A 384 -3.68 30.16 9.72
C GLU A 384 -5.01 29.48 9.98
N CYS A 385 -5.38 29.38 11.26
CA CYS A 385 -6.62 28.74 11.70
C CYS A 385 -7.06 29.25 13.08
N ARG A 386 -8.35 29.15 13.34
CA ARG A 386 -8.98 29.55 14.62
C ARG A 386 -10.05 28.53 14.98
N LEU A 387 -10.19 28.26 16.28
CA LEU A 387 -11.34 27.54 16.81
C LEU A 387 -12.60 28.40 16.63
N LYS A 388 -13.64 27.77 16.12
CA LYS A 388 -14.96 28.38 16.07
C LYS A 388 -15.49 28.61 17.50
N LYS A 389 -15.93 29.83 17.82
CA LYS A 389 -16.55 30.08 19.11
C LYS A 389 -17.85 29.29 19.20
N LYS A 390 -17.91 28.33 20.12
CA LYS A 390 -19.20 27.72 20.50
C LYS A 390 -19.98 28.72 21.31
N GLN A 391 -21.29 28.84 21.10
CA GLN A 391 -22.15 29.60 22.00
C GLN A 391 -22.18 28.83 23.33
N GLU A 392 -21.49 29.38 24.33
CA GLU A 392 -21.57 28.85 25.67
C GLU A 392 -22.93 29.23 26.24
N GLU A 393 -23.68 28.24 26.70
CA GLU A 393 -24.91 28.50 27.44
C GLU A 393 -24.55 29.26 28.75
N PRO A 394 -25.20 30.39 29.06
CA PRO A 394 -24.86 31.11 30.26
C PRO A 394 -25.07 30.23 31.50
N LEU A 395 -24.31 30.51 32.55
CA LEU A 395 -24.55 29.95 33.86
C LEU A 395 -25.72 30.67 34.49
N TYR A 396 -26.64 29.93 35.07
CA TYR A 396 -27.83 30.43 35.69
C TYR A 396 -27.72 30.31 37.22
N PRO A 397 -28.09 31.35 38.00
CA PRO A 397 -28.25 31.21 39.43
C PRO A 397 -29.40 30.25 39.75
N LEU A 398 -29.35 29.62 40.91
CA LEU A 398 -30.36 28.66 41.31
C LEU A 398 -31.49 29.27 42.14
N SER A 399 -32.68 28.77 41.90
CA SER A 399 -33.90 29.13 42.63
C SER A 399 -33.94 28.54 44.05
N GLU A 400 -33.20 27.45 44.29
CA GLU A 400 -33.11 26.75 45.55
C GLU A 400 -31.68 26.39 45.92
N GLU A 401 -31.43 26.01 47.17
CA GLU A 401 -30.10 25.61 47.60
C GLU A 401 -29.79 24.17 47.17
N VAL A 402 -28.76 24.01 46.32
CA VAL A 402 -28.28 22.74 45.82
C VAL A 402 -26.89 22.48 46.39
N ILE A 403 -26.71 21.31 46.96
CA ILE A 403 -25.45 20.85 47.49
C ILE A 403 -24.93 19.72 46.63
N PHE A 404 -23.66 19.78 46.27
CA PHE A 404 -22.95 18.73 45.56
C PHE A 404 -21.88 18.12 46.42
N GLU A 405 -22.05 16.86 46.74
CA GLU A 405 -21.08 16.08 47.51
C GLU A 405 -20.32 15.18 46.59
N PHE A 406 -18.99 15.25 46.57
CA PHE A 406 -18.18 14.47 45.65
C PHE A 406 -16.91 13.92 46.24
N PHE A 407 -16.41 12.83 45.64
CA PHE A 407 -15.12 12.24 45.95
C PHE A 407 -14.14 12.57 44.79
N PRO A 408 -13.02 13.25 45.11
CA PRO A 408 -11.99 13.47 44.10
C PRO A 408 -11.40 12.15 43.60
N ILE A 409 -11.23 12.01 42.28
CA ILE A 409 -10.59 10.86 41.67
C ILE A 409 -9.26 11.30 41.08
N GLN A 410 -8.16 10.85 41.65
CA GLN A 410 -6.81 11.11 41.17
C GLN A 410 -6.12 9.80 40.79
N ASN A 411 -5.52 9.75 39.60
CA ASN A 411 -4.82 8.56 39.07
C ASN A 411 -5.66 7.27 39.13
N LYS A 412 -6.97 7.36 38.85
CA LYS A 412 -7.95 6.26 38.95
C LYS A 412 -8.18 5.73 40.38
N VAL A 413 -7.79 6.47 41.42
CA VAL A 413 -8.05 6.16 42.80
C VAL A 413 -9.05 7.18 43.35
N ILE A 414 -10.17 6.69 43.87
CA ILE A 414 -11.19 7.53 44.53
C ILE A 414 -10.64 7.93 45.91
N SER A 415 -10.69 9.20 46.25
CA SER A 415 -10.34 9.69 47.55
C SER A 415 -11.29 9.12 48.64
N GLU A 416 -10.79 8.82 49.79
CA GLU A 416 -11.62 8.42 50.95
C GLU A 416 -12.36 9.62 51.55
N ARG A 417 -11.89 10.83 51.28
CA ARG A 417 -12.47 12.06 51.81
C ARG A 417 -13.48 12.64 50.83
N LYS A 418 -14.66 12.89 51.33
CA LYS A 418 -15.76 13.54 50.62
C LYS A 418 -15.61 15.05 50.76
N ILE A 419 -15.82 15.76 49.65
CA ILE A 419 -15.85 17.22 49.60
C ILE A 419 -17.29 17.67 49.40
N VAL A 420 -17.66 18.74 50.09
CA VAL A 420 -18.99 19.32 50.03
C VAL A 420 -18.93 20.72 49.40
N GLY A 421 -19.68 20.94 48.32
CA GLY A 421 -19.77 22.22 47.68
C GLY A 421 -21.22 22.66 47.51
N LYS A 422 -21.50 23.94 47.74
CA LYS A 422 -22.78 24.58 47.43
C LYS A 422 -22.74 25.05 45.98
N VAL A 423 -23.70 24.59 45.17
CA VAL A 423 -23.83 25.04 43.80
C VAL A 423 -24.35 26.50 43.76
N LYS A 424 -23.61 27.40 43.11
CA LYS A 424 -23.98 28.82 42.99
C LYS A 424 -24.65 29.09 41.67
N GLU A 425 -24.08 28.58 40.60
CA GLU A 425 -24.56 28.74 39.23
C GLU A 425 -24.41 27.43 38.50
N ILE A 426 -25.32 27.15 37.59
CA ILE A 426 -25.34 25.91 36.83
C ILE A 426 -25.88 26.10 35.42
N ASN A 427 -25.35 25.34 34.49
CA ASN A 427 -26.01 25.02 33.24
C ASN A 427 -25.84 23.50 32.94
N ILE A 428 -26.23 23.04 31.79
CA ILE A 428 -26.18 21.62 31.46
C ILE A 428 -24.74 21.10 31.46
N GLN A 429 -23.76 21.96 31.17
CA GLN A 429 -22.36 21.56 31.02
C GLN A 429 -21.46 21.95 32.19
N TYR A 430 -21.79 23.01 32.90
CA TYR A 430 -20.92 23.60 33.93
C TYR A 430 -21.66 23.87 35.22
N GLY A 431 -20.95 23.79 36.33
CA GLY A 431 -21.40 24.22 37.63
C GLY A 431 -20.32 24.99 38.38
N VAL A 432 -20.68 26.07 39.01
CA VAL A 432 -19.83 26.80 39.96
C VAL A 432 -20.21 26.35 41.36
N LEU A 433 -19.22 25.75 42.05
CA LEU A 433 -19.38 25.25 43.44
C LEU A 433 -18.60 26.15 44.38
N GLU A 434 -19.21 26.57 45.49
CA GLU A 434 -18.55 27.18 46.62
C GLU A 434 -18.23 26.09 47.66
N VAL A 435 -16.93 25.82 47.87
CA VAL A 435 -16.45 24.78 48.78
C VAL A 435 -16.34 25.32 50.21
N VAL A 436 -16.64 24.51 51.20
CA VAL A 436 -16.53 24.87 52.62
C VAL A 436 -15.04 25.05 52.98
N GLU A 437 -14.73 26.01 53.87
CA GLU A 437 -13.36 26.38 54.23
C GLU A 437 -12.52 25.19 54.71
N GLU A 438 -13.11 24.23 55.41
CA GLU A 438 -12.43 23.01 55.89
C GLU A 438 -11.90 22.09 54.77
N ASP A 439 -12.52 22.15 53.56
CA ASP A 439 -12.15 21.34 52.42
C ASP A 439 -11.29 22.13 51.39
N LEU A 440 -11.12 23.44 51.61
CA LEU A 440 -10.44 24.33 50.69
C LEU A 440 -8.95 23.98 50.50
N GLU A 441 -8.25 23.63 51.55
CA GLU A 441 -6.85 23.22 51.45
C GLU A 441 -6.64 21.97 50.59
N ASP A 442 -7.58 21.03 50.64
CA ASP A 442 -7.50 19.81 49.86
C ASP A 442 -7.80 20.09 48.39
N VAL A 443 -8.73 21.02 48.10
CA VAL A 443 -9.06 21.47 46.73
C VAL A 443 -7.90 22.26 46.10
N ILE A 444 -7.25 23.17 46.89
CA ILE A 444 -6.11 23.96 46.43
C ILE A 444 -4.88 23.08 46.14
N LYS A 445 -4.71 21.98 46.87
CA LYS A 445 -3.62 20.99 46.64
C LYS A 445 -3.88 20.10 45.45
N MET A 446 -5.10 20.10 44.86
CA MET A 446 -5.40 19.38 43.65
C MET A 446 -4.76 20.08 42.44
N PRO A 447 -4.14 19.36 41.52
CA PRO A 447 -3.68 19.98 40.27
C PRO A 447 -4.87 20.57 39.55
N GLU A 448 -4.75 21.82 39.08
CA GLU A 448 -5.83 22.65 38.50
C GLU A 448 -6.59 22.00 37.33
N ILE A 449 -6.04 20.94 36.75
CA ILE A 449 -6.69 20.23 35.64
C ILE A 449 -6.45 18.73 35.84
N SER A 450 -7.50 17.94 35.99
CA SER A 450 -7.55 16.46 35.91
C SER A 450 -8.17 15.74 37.09
N VAL A 451 -8.82 16.41 37.98
CA VAL A 451 -9.55 15.74 39.05
C VAL A 451 -10.94 15.38 38.53
N PHE A 452 -11.18 14.11 38.29
CA PHE A 452 -12.51 13.58 38.12
C PHE A 452 -13.23 13.56 39.45
N MET A 453 -14.51 13.80 39.43
CA MET A 453 -15.38 13.80 40.59
C MET A 453 -16.49 12.77 40.36
N ASP A 454 -16.73 11.96 41.37
CA ASP A 454 -17.93 11.16 41.50
C ASP A 454 -18.78 11.75 42.62
N GLY A 455 -19.98 12.20 42.33
CA GLY A 455 -20.75 12.97 43.28
C GLY A 455 -22.24 12.71 43.24
N GLU A 456 -22.88 13.14 44.32
CA GLU A 456 -24.30 13.12 44.53
C GLU A 456 -24.83 14.54 44.69
N ILE A 457 -25.94 14.84 44.08
CA ILE A 457 -26.66 16.12 44.25
C ILE A 457 -27.72 15.95 45.34
N ARG A 458 -27.71 16.89 46.27
CA ARG A 458 -28.72 16.97 47.33
C ARG A 458 -29.41 18.34 47.32
N THR A 459 -30.71 18.35 47.42
CA THR A 459 -31.46 19.53 47.80
C THR A 459 -31.70 19.59 49.29
N ARG A 460 -32.23 20.72 49.81
CA ARG A 460 -32.49 20.89 51.28
C ARG A 460 -33.39 19.81 51.88
N GLU A 461 -34.25 19.20 51.11
CA GLU A 461 -35.29 18.31 51.60
C GLU A 461 -34.94 16.81 51.45
N GLU A 462 -34.20 16.38 50.41
CA GLU A 462 -33.84 14.99 50.19
C GLU A 462 -32.64 14.81 49.26
N VAL A 463 -31.93 13.66 49.39
CA VAL A 463 -31.03 13.13 48.34
C VAL A 463 -31.90 12.90 47.10
N VAL A 464 -31.58 13.54 45.97
CA VAL A 464 -32.26 13.25 44.71
C VAL A 464 -31.71 11.92 44.17
N PRO A 465 -32.39 10.78 44.44
CA PRO A 465 -31.82 9.44 44.18
C PRO A 465 -31.51 9.19 42.69
N LYS A 466 -32.13 10.00 41.84
CA LYS A 466 -31.97 9.90 40.36
C LYS A 466 -30.76 10.66 39.83
N LEU A 467 -30.05 11.41 40.68
CA LEU A 467 -28.89 12.25 40.30
C LEU A 467 -27.59 11.77 40.96
N SER A 468 -27.57 10.53 41.46
CA SER A 468 -26.33 9.86 41.88
C SER A 468 -25.51 9.47 40.59
N GLY A 469 -24.17 9.51 40.73
CA GLY A 469 -23.25 9.19 39.63
C GLY A 469 -23.07 10.35 38.64
N VAL A 470 -23.03 11.57 39.12
CA VAL A 470 -22.65 12.74 38.31
C VAL A 470 -21.14 12.83 38.29
N TYR A 471 -20.56 12.58 37.13
CA TYR A 471 -19.12 12.73 36.94
C TYR A 471 -18.80 14.12 36.39
N GLY A 472 -17.80 14.76 36.99
CA GLY A 472 -17.35 16.07 36.58
C GLY A 472 -15.83 16.19 36.58
N LYS A 473 -15.32 17.24 35.99
CA LYS A 473 -13.90 17.60 35.97
C LYS A 473 -13.73 19.03 36.48
N ILE A 474 -12.84 19.25 37.42
CA ILE A 474 -12.49 20.59 37.89
C ILE A 474 -11.72 21.29 36.77
N ILE A 475 -12.21 22.47 36.37
CA ILE A 475 -11.64 23.29 35.30
C ILE A 475 -10.81 24.43 35.88
N LYS A 476 -11.29 25.04 36.96
CA LYS A 476 -10.69 26.23 37.57
C LYS A 476 -10.99 26.29 39.05
N VAL A 477 -10.02 26.78 39.82
CA VAL A 477 -10.17 27.05 41.23
C VAL A 477 -9.87 28.53 41.45
N GLU A 478 -10.82 29.28 42.01
CA GLU A 478 -10.68 30.72 42.33
C GLU A 478 -11.17 30.98 43.79
N GLY A 479 -10.21 31.13 44.70
CA GLY A 479 -10.57 31.27 46.13
C GLY A 479 -11.28 30.03 46.64
N ASN A 480 -12.49 30.16 47.17
CA ASN A 480 -13.35 29.06 47.60
C ASN A 480 -14.32 28.56 46.54
N GLN A 481 -14.22 29.07 45.33
CA GLN A 481 -15.05 28.63 44.20
C GLN A 481 -14.29 27.74 43.26
N ILE A 482 -14.97 26.69 42.83
CA ILE A 482 -14.48 25.78 41.79
C ILE A 482 -15.44 25.76 40.59
N LEU A 483 -14.91 25.89 39.41
CA LEU A 483 -15.66 25.68 38.14
C LEU A 483 -15.49 24.22 37.76
N VAL A 484 -16.61 23.55 37.65
CA VAL A 484 -16.66 22.12 37.30
C VAL A 484 -17.35 21.96 35.95
N ARG A 485 -16.79 21.14 35.10
CA ARG A 485 -17.48 20.65 33.91
C ARG A 485 -18.08 19.27 34.20
N VAL A 486 -19.34 19.11 33.94
CA VAL A 486 -20.05 17.84 34.01
C VAL A 486 -19.64 17.01 32.79
N THR A 487 -19.06 15.84 33.02
CA THR A 487 -18.53 14.96 31.96
C THR A 487 -19.44 13.78 31.65
N HIS A 488 -20.32 13.43 32.60
CA HIS A 488 -21.36 12.42 32.40
C HIS A 488 -22.70 12.95 32.90
N LEU A 489 -23.69 12.92 31.99
CA LEU A 489 -25.04 13.39 32.27
C LEU A 489 -25.97 12.18 32.46
N ASN A 490 -26.56 12.07 33.64
CA ASN A 490 -27.73 11.26 33.83
C ASN A 490 -28.91 11.86 33.02
N LYS A 491 -29.80 11.03 32.49
CA LYS A 491 -30.98 11.48 31.72
C LYS A 491 -31.85 12.50 32.47
N ASP A 492 -31.90 12.39 33.81
CA ASP A 492 -32.65 13.28 34.65
C ASP A 492 -31.93 14.59 34.99
N PHE A 493 -30.63 14.71 34.75
CA PHE A 493 -29.82 15.90 35.06
C PHE A 493 -30.28 17.15 34.28
N LYS A 494 -30.57 16.99 32.98
CA LYS A 494 -31.06 18.07 32.15
C LYS A 494 -32.38 18.65 32.70
N SER A 495 -33.32 17.76 33.03
CA SER A 495 -34.60 18.15 33.60
C SER A 495 -34.44 18.81 34.98
N PHE A 496 -33.48 18.34 35.78
CA PHE A 496 -33.12 18.91 37.06
C PHE A 496 -32.58 20.35 36.88
N VAL A 497 -31.60 20.56 36.01
CA VAL A 497 -31.02 21.89 35.74
C VAL A 497 -32.09 22.87 35.25
N GLU A 498 -32.99 22.44 34.37
CA GLU A 498 -34.10 23.27 33.89
C GLU A 498 -35.10 23.59 35.01
N GLY A 499 -35.24 22.75 36.01
CA GLY A 499 -36.15 22.97 37.14
C GLY A 499 -35.59 23.89 38.24
N VAL A 500 -34.26 23.96 38.41
CA VAL A 500 -33.63 24.74 39.50
C VAL A 500 -33.02 26.08 39.04
N LYS A 501 -32.95 26.36 37.75
CA LYS A 501 -32.47 27.65 37.24
C LYS A 501 -33.50 28.75 37.47
N LEU A 502 -33.03 29.92 37.88
CA LEU A 502 -33.82 31.12 38.07
C LEU A 502 -34.15 31.80 36.74
#